data_80242161815016fc3ddce387dd0bad08
#
_entry.id   80242161815016fc3ddce387dd0bad08
#
_cell.length_a   1.000
_cell.length_b   1.000
_cell.length_c   1.000
_cell.angle_alpha   90.00
_cell.angle_beta   90.00
_cell.angle_gamma   90.00
#
_symmetry.space_group_name_H-M   'P 1'
#
loop_
_entity.id
_entity.type
_entity.pdbx_description
1 polymer ?
#
loop_
_entity_poly.entity_id
_entity_poly.type
_entity_poly.pdbx_seq_one_letter_code
_entity_poly.pdbx_strand_id
1 'polypeptide(L)'
;MNNHKTLFPSLFTVLIMLTAFPVYAQPYQAPWWLPGGHFQTIYSALVISAVRVDYQRERWDTPDGDFIDVDWLMPVDGHAAEGPLVVFFHGLEGNSERHYVRSLMNLLQRKGWRGVAVNFRGCSGEPNRLPRAYFAGDSAEIDWILRRLRVQYPTTPLFATGVSLGANALLKWTGEQGAQAAQVIDAVVTVSAAMDLQATGNTLDSGGFNQFYTDHFLSSLKKKAAQKLEQFPGLFNREALENIKTLREFDDLVTAPLHGFKNTDDYWTRASSKPYLIDIRIPTLLINARNDPFLPDSALPVAAEVSASVTLEFPETGGHVGFVSGSFPGKHEWLPERILEFFEQYL
;
A
#
# COMPACT_ATOMS: atom_id res chain seq x y z
N MET A 1 12.12 -75.22 -43.84
CA MET A 1 12.97 -74.24 -43.09
C MET A 1 12.33 -72.87 -43.31
N ASN A 2 11.40 -72.46 -42.42
CA ASN A 2 10.70 -71.18 -42.49
C ASN A 2 11.08 -70.33 -41.36
N ASN A 3 11.80 -69.21 -41.64
CA ASN A 3 12.14 -68.18 -40.68
C ASN A 3 11.02 -67.13 -40.56
N HIS A 4 10.24 -67.16 -39.48
CA HIS A 4 9.34 -66.06 -39.11
C HIS A 4 10.12 -65.00 -38.34
N LYS A 5 10.33 -63.81 -38.93
CA LYS A 5 10.76 -62.62 -38.29
C LYS A 5 9.55 -61.91 -37.66
N THR A 6 9.45 -61.90 -36.35
CA THR A 6 8.49 -61.09 -35.61
C THR A 6 9.00 -59.64 -35.51
N LEU A 7 8.24 -58.74 -36.13
CA LEU A 7 8.41 -57.27 -35.93
C LEU A 7 7.73 -56.86 -34.61
N PHE A 8 8.50 -56.26 -33.71
CA PHE A 8 7.97 -55.54 -32.56
C PHE A 8 7.70 -54.07 -32.96
N PRO A 9 6.50 -53.50 -32.69
CA PRO A 9 6.29 -52.08 -32.88
C PRO A 9 6.86 -51.32 -31.69
N SER A 10 7.78 -50.39 -31.95
CA SER A 10 8.28 -49.43 -30.96
C SER A 10 7.19 -48.45 -30.58
N LEU A 11 6.78 -48.49 -29.33
CA LEU A 11 5.89 -47.49 -28.73
C LEU A 11 6.69 -46.17 -28.57
N PHE A 12 6.40 -45.17 -29.40
CA PHE A 12 6.83 -43.80 -29.18
C PHE A 12 5.96 -43.18 -28.09
N THR A 13 6.47 -43.06 -26.87
CA THR A 13 5.84 -42.33 -25.81
C THR A 13 6.05 -40.83 -26.07
N VAL A 14 5.04 -40.14 -26.54
CA VAL A 14 5.02 -38.68 -26.67
C VAL A 14 4.82 -38.10 -25.27
N LEU A 15 5.90 -37.57 -24.67
CA LEU A 15 5.86 -36.84 -23.45
C LEU A 15 5.30 -35.43 -23.75
N ILE A 16 4.00 -35.21 -23.53
CA ILE A 16 3.40 -33.87 -23.58
C ILE A 16 3.87 -33.13 -22.34
N MET A 17 4.88 -32.25 -22.50
CA MET A 17 5.20 -31.22 -21.51
C MET A 17 4.04 -30.23 -21.51
N LEU A 18 3.16 -30.35 -20.53
CA LEU A 18 2.22 -29.30 -20.18
C LEU A 18 3.05 -28.15 -19.59
N THR A 19 3.41 -27.18 -20.44
CA THR A 19 3.86 -25.88 -19.96
C THR A 19 2.64 -25.22 -19.31
N ALA A 20 2.61 -25.19 -17.97
CA ALA A 20 1.66 -24.38 -17.25
C ALA A 20 1.95 -22.92 -17.62
N PHE A 21 1.14 -22.35 -18.50
CA PHE A 21 1.14 -20.90 -18.68
C PHE A 21 0.70 -20.28 -17.35
N PRO A 22 1.37 -19.23 -16.86
CA PRO A 22 0.92 -18.53 -15.68
C PRO A 22 -0.53 -18.06 -15.93
N VAL A 23 -1.44 -18.48 -15.07
CA VAL A 23 -2.82 -17.98 -15.08
C VAL A 23 -2.73 -16.56 -14.54
N TYR A 24 -2.61 -15.57 -15.41
CA TYR A 24 -2.70 -14.17 -15.00
C TYR A 24 -4.07 -13.91 -14.38
N ALA A 25 -4.10 -13.22 -13.25
CA ALA A 25 -5.35 -12.79 -12.65
C ALA A 25 -6.21 -12.08 -13.70
N GLN A 26 -7.51 -12.41 -13.72
CA GLN A 26 -8.42 -11.74 -14.64
C GLN A 26 -8.43 -10.24 -14.33
N PRO A 27 -8.49 -9.37 -15.36
CA PRO A 27 -8.63 -7.94 -15.15
C PRO A 27 -9.76 -7.65 -14.16
N TYR A 28 -9.55 -6.69 -13.26
CA TYR A 28 -10.57 -6.34 -12.30
C TYR A 28 -11.86 -5.88 -12.98
N GLN A 29 -12.97 -6.42 -12.51
CA GLN A 29 -14.32 -5.98 -12.88
C GLN A 29 -15.14 -5.80 -11.61
N ALA A 30 -15.65 -4.58 -11.42
CA ALA A 30 -16.53 -4.32 -10.30
C ALA A 30 -17.85 -5.10 -10.45
N PRO A 31 -18.42 -5.59 -9.34
CA PRO A 31 -19.74 -6.21 -9.37
C PRO A 31 -20.80 -5.23 -9.90
N TRP A 32 -21.69 -5.68 -10.76
CA TRP A 32 -22.76 -4.86 -11.33
C TRP A 32 -23.66 -4.18 -10.28
N TRP A 33 -23.79 -4.78 -9.10
CA TRP A 33 -24.58 -4.29 -7.97
C TRP A 33 -23.86 -3.20 -7.15
N LEU A 34 -22.57 -2.91 -7.42
CA LEU A 34 -21.76 -1.91 -6.72
C LEU A 34 -21.21 -0.86 -7.71
N PRO A 35 -22.04 0.01 -8.27
CA PRO A 35 -21.62 0.97 -9.28
C PRO A 35 -20.92 2.20 -8.67
N GLY A 36 -19.96 2.76 -9.41
CA GLY A 36 -19.35 4.07 -9.13
C GLY A 36 -18.28 4.07 -8.04
N GLY A 37 -17.28 4.94 -8.20
CA GLY A 37 -16.09 4.97 -7.35
C GLY A 37 -16.38 5.25 -5.88
N HIS A 38 -17.29 6.17 -5.57
CA HIS A 38 -17.67 6.49 -4.19
C HIS A 38 -18.29 5.28 -3.46
N PHE A 39 -19.25 4.59 -4.11
CA PHE A 39 -19.87 3.42 -3.49
C PHE A 39 -18.85 2.29 -3.32
N GLN A 40 -17.99 2.05 -4.30
CA GLN A 40 -16.93 1.04 -4.20
C GLN A 40 -15.98 1.33 -3.04
N THR A 41 -15.61 2.59 -2.84
CA THR A 41 -14.75 3.04 -1.74
C THR A 41 -15.42 2.83 -0.37
N ILE A 42 -16.63 3.36 -0.19
CA ILE A 42 -17.32 3.37 1.10
C ILE A 42 -17.80 1.96 1.49
N TYR A 43 -18.39 1.25 0.55
CA TYR A 43 -18.92 -0.10 0.80
C TYR A 43 -17.81 -1.07 1.23
N SER A 44 -16.68 -1.02 0.54
CA SER A 44 -15.50 -1.81 0.89
C SER A 44 -15.03 -1.53 2.31
N ALA A 45 -14.99 -0.25 2.70
CA ALA A 45 -14.45 0.16 3.99
C ALA A 45 -15.41 -0.07 5.18
N LEU A 46 -16.73 0.02 4.97
CA LEU A 46 -17.71 0.08 6.05
C LEU A 46 -18.66 -1.13 6.10
N VAL A 47 -18.90 -1.80 4.99
CA VAL A 47 -19.98 -2.83 4.93
C VAL A 47 -19.40 -4.25 4.89
N ILE A 48 -18.33 -4.48 4.14
CA ILE A 48 -17.72 -5.80 4.09
C ILE A 48 -16.91 -6.02 5.37
N SER A 49 -17.27 -7.06 6.11
CA SER A 49 -16.52 -7.42 7.32
C SER A 49 -15.09 -7.80 6.97
N ALA A 50 -14.14 -7.14 7.61
CA ALA A 50 -12.73 -7.51 7.49
C ALA A 50 -12.51 -8.91 8.08
N VAL A 51 -11.67 -9.70 7.40
CA VAL A 51 -11.23 -11.00 7.93
C VAL A 51 -10.46 -10.78 9.23
N ARG A 52 -10.66 -11.66 10.21
CA ARG A 52 -9.85 -11.61 11.43
C ARG A 52 -8.44 -12.13 11.13
N VAL A 53 -7.45 -11.39 11.61
CA VAL A 53 -6.03 -11.75 11.56
C VAL A 53 -5.46 -11.53 12.95
N ASP A 54 -4.71 -12.50 13.45
CA ASP A 54 -4.03 -12.38 14.73
C ASP A 54 -2.59 -11.89 14.49
N TYR A 55 -2.21 -10.87 15.23
CA TYR A 55 -0.90 -10.23 15.14
C TYR A 55 -0.12 -10.35 16.44
N GLN A 56 1.20 -10.40 16.31
CA GLN A 56 2.12 -10.14 17.40
C GLN A 56 2.72 -8.75 17.19
N ARG A 57 2.44 -7.82 18.09
CA ARG A 57 2.99 -6.47 18.05
C ARG A 57 4.41 -6.43 18.59
N GLU A 58 5.27 -5.73 17.86
CA GLU A 58 6.61 -5.40 18.27
C GLU A 58 6.81 -3.87 18.16
N ARG A 59 7.40 -3.25 19.21
CA ARG A 59 7.76 -1.84 19.19
C ARG A 59 9.20 -1.66 18.73
N TRP A 60 9.41 -0.80 17.76
CA TRP A 60 10.73 -0.42 17.27
C TRP A 60 11.03 1.02 17.64
N ASP A 61 12.08 1.22 18.46
CA ASP A 61 12.62 2.56 18.70
C ASP A 61 13.30 3.05 17.42
N THR A 62 12.92 4.25 16.99
CA THR A 62 13.45 4.90 15.79
C THR A 62 14.77 5.63 16.08
N PRO A 63 15.63 5.88 15.08
CA PRO A 63 16.94 6.52 15.30
C PRO A 63 16.87 7.92 15.94
N ASP A 64 15.74 8.62 15.82
CA ASP A 64 15.50 9.94 16.42
C ASP A 64 14.92 9.87 17.84
N GLY A 65 14.80 8.67 18.44
CA GLY A 65 14.31 8.48 19.81
C GLY A 65 12.79 8.38 19.95
N ASP A 66 12.07 8.28 18.84
CA ASP A 66 10.64 8.00 18.81
C ASP A 66 10.38 6.47 18.71
N PHE A 67 9.20 6.07 18.31
CA PHE A 67 8.87 4.67 18.02
C PHE A 67 7.84 4.53 16.92
N ILE A 68 7.85 3.34 16.31
CA ILE A 68 6.76 2.79 15.53
C ILE A 68 6.39 1.41 16.09
N ASP A 69 5.16 1.00 15.91
CA ASP A 69 4.73 -0.36 16.21
C ASP A 69 4.52 -1.14 14.90
N VAL A 70 5.07 -2.33 14.83
CA VAL A 70 4.87 -3.25 13.72
C VAL A 70 4.09 -4.46 14.19
N ASP A 71 3.14 -4.90 13.38
CA ASP A 71 2.27 -6.02 13.67
C ASP A 71 2.66 -7.20 12.78
N TRP A 72 3.32 -8.18 13.37
CA TRP A 72 3.74 -9.40 12.72
C TRP A 72 2.58 -10.37 12.58
N LEU A 73 2.40 -10.91 11.38
CA LEU A 73 1.43 -11.96 11.11
C LEU A 73 1.79 -13.22 11.89
N MET A 74 0.86 -13.68 12.72
CA MET A 74 1.06 -14.92 13.46
C MET A 74 0.97 -16.13 12.53
N PRO A 75 1.89 -17.10 12.64
CA PRO A 75 1.83 -18.33 11.86
C PRO A 75 0.62 -19.18 12.25
N VAL A 76 0.16 -20.01 11.32
CA VAL A 76 -0.86 -21.04 11.61
C VAL A 76 -0.21 -22.17 12.40
N ASP A 77 -0.90 -22.67 13.41
CA ASP A 77 -0.50 -23.85 14.22
C ASP A 77 0.88 -23.75 14.89
N GLY A 78 1.36 -22.53 15.13
CA GLY A 78 2.63 -22.29 15.84
C GLY A 78 3.91 -22.64 15.05
N HIS A 79 3.78 -23.04 13.79
CA HIS A 79 4.93 -23.27 12.91
C HIS A 79 5.38 -21.95 12.30
N ALA A 80 6.66 -21.61 12.44
CA ALA A 80 7.23 -20.41 11.82
C ALA A 80 7.03 -20.47 10.31
N ALA A 81 6.45 -19.40 9.74
CA ALA A 81 6.39 -19.28 8.29
C ALA A 81 7.81 -19.18 7.72
N GLU A 82 8.12 -19.98 6.71
CA GLU A 82 9.44 -19.99 6.06
C GLU A 82 9.44 -19.25 4.71
N GLY A 83 8.26 -18.92 4.24
CA GLY A 83 8.06 -18.25 2.94
C GLY A 83 8.59 -16.81 2.89
N PRO A 84 8.43 -16.15 1.75
CA PRO A 84 8.78 -14.75 1.54
C PRO A 84 8.16 -13.82 2.58
N LEU A 85 8.77 -12.65 2.79
CA LEU A 85 8.27 -11.62 3.70
C LEU A 85 7.65 -10.47 2.90
N VAL A 86 6.43 -10.11 3.25
CA VAL A 86 5.74 -8.91 2.71
C VAL A 86 5.59 -7.87 3.80
N VAL A 87 6.14 -6.68 3.57
CA VAL A 87 5.92 -5.51 4.44
C VAL A 87 4.81 -4.63 3.87
N PHE A 88 3.91 -4.18 4.75
CA PHE A 88 2.73 -3.40 4.38
C PHE A 88 2.76 -1.99 4.99
N PHE A 89 2.57 -0.96 4.16
CA PHE A 89 2.45 0.45 4.52
C PHE A 89 1.03 0.96 4.28
N HIS A 90 0.31 1.34 5.34
CA HIS A 90 -1.08 1.76 5.26
C HIS A 90 -1.28 3.19 4.73
N GLY A 91 -2.53 3.53 4.35
CA GLY A 91 -2.92 4.87 3.94
C GLY A 91 -3.11 5.85 5.10
N LEU A 92 -3.52 7.08 4.77
CA LEU A 92 -3.78 8.15 5.74
C LEU A 92 -4.74 7.68 6.84
N GLU A 93 -4.33 7.89 8.11
CA GLU A 93 -5.09 7.48 9.31
C GLU A 93 -5.47 6.00 9.35
N GLY A 94 -4.68 5.17 8.62
CA GLY A 94 -4.79 3.72 8.65
C GLY A 94 -4.02 3.08 9.81
N ASN A 95 -4.02 1.75 9.81
CA ASN A 95 -3.23 0.87 10.67
C ASN A 95 -3.34 -0.59 10.15
N SER A 96 -2.73 -1.54 10.85
CA SER A 96 -2.79 -2.98 10.55
C SER A 96 -4.21 -3.58 10.52
N GLU A 97 -5.18 -2.94 11.15
CA GLU A 97 -6.56 -3.41 11.27
C GLU A 97 -7.45 -3.08 10.07
N ARG A 98 -6.96 -2.30 9.11
CA ARG A 98 -7.74 -1.93 7.93
C ARG A 98 -8.05 -3.15 7.08
N HIS A 99 -9.23 -3.16 6.45
CA HIS A 99 -9.74 -4.29 5.66
C HIS A 99 -8.75 -4.77 4.59
N TYR A 100 -8.11 -3.85 3.88
CA TYR A 100 -7.15 -4.15 2.81
C TYR A 100 -5.84 -4.76 3.37
N VAL A 101 -5.40 -4.35 4.57
CA VAL A 101 -4.25 -4.96 5.23
C VAL A 101 -4.59 -6.39 5.65
N ARG A 102 -5.69 -6.55 6.39
CA ARG A 102 -6.14 -7.86 6.88
C ARG A 102 -6.41 -8.85 5.75
N SER A 103 -6.97 -8.38 4.62
CA SER A 103 -7.24 -9.26 3.47
C SER A 103 -5.95 -9.82 2.88
N LEU A 104 -4.91 -9.00 2.71
CA LEU A 104 -3.62 -9.47 2.24
C LEU A 104 -2.96 -10.39 3.30
N MET A 105 -2.91 -9.97 4.56
CA MET A 105 -2.29 -10.76 5.63
C MET A 105 -2.93 -12.14 5.78
N ASN A 106 -4.26 -12.24 5.68
CA ASN A 106 -4.97 -13.52 5.69
C ASN A 106 -4.57 -14.41 4.49
N LEU A 107 -4.37 -13.83 3.30
CA LEU A 107 -3.91 -14.59 2.14
C LEU A 107 -2.47 -15.07 2.35
N LEU A 108 -1.57 -14.20 2.82
CA LEU A 108 -0.17 -14.56 3.14
C LEU A 108 -0.12 -15.70 4.16
N GLN A 109 -0.94 -15.62 5.22
CA GLN A 109 -1.02 -16.67 6.24
C GLN A 109 -1.40 -18.03 5.63
N ARG A 110 -2.43 -18.06 4.77
CA ARG A 110 -2.87 -19.29 4.08
C ARG A 110 -1.82 -19.85 3.12
N LYS A 111 -0.95 -19.01 2.60
CA LYS A 111 0.15 -19.39 1.69
C LYS A 111 1.46 -19.75 2.43
N GLY A 112 1.50 -19.62 3.75
CA GLY A 112 2.72 -19.85 4.52
C GLY A 112 3.80 -18.76 4.35
N TRP A 113 3.38 -17.58 3.87
CA TRP A 113 4.26 -16.41 3.75
C TRP A 113 4.29 -15.62 5.05
N ARG A 114 5.36 -14.85 5.24
CA ARG A 114 5.48 -13.92 6.37
C ARG A 114 4.85 -12.59 6.00
N GLY A 115 4.25 -11.93 6.98
CA GLY A 115 3.70 -10.59 6.81
C GLY A 115 4.04 -9.69 7.99
N VAL A 116 4.32 -8.43 7.72
CA VAL A 116 4.47 -7.39 8.73
C VAL A 116 3.74 -6.14 8.28
N ALA A 117 2.80 -5.68 9.11
CA ALA A 117 2.09 -4.41 8.89
C ALA A 117 2.73 -3.32 9.75
N VAL A 118 3.21 -2.29 9.11
CA VAL A 118 3.78 -1.12 9.79
C VAL A 118 2.65 -0.18 10.22
N ASN A 119 2.60 0.20 11.50
CA ASN A 119 1.77 1.29 11.95
C ASN A 119 2.64 2.54 12.02
N PHE A 120 2.40 3.50 11.13
CA PHE A 120 3.12 4.77 11.15
C PHE A 120 2.98 5.48 12.50
N ARG A 121 3.86 6.44 12.79
CA ARG A 121 3.90 7.20 14.06
C ARG A 121 2.53 7.69 14.48
N GLY A 122 2.11 7.33 15.69
CA GLY A 122 0.80 7.68 16.24
C GLY A 122 -0.41 6.96 15.59
N CYS A 123 -0.19 5.87 14.83
CA CYS A 123 -1.26 5.09 14.21
C CYS A 123 -1.53 3.73 14.87
N SER A 124 -0.73 3.32 15.86
CA SER A 124 -0.89 2.05 16.57
C SER A 124 -1.87 2.08 17.76
N GLY A 125 -2.48 3.23 18.02
CA GLY A 125 -3.36 3.48 19.18
C GLY A 125 -2.70 4.32 20.29
N GLU A 126 -1.39 4.48 20.28
CA GLU A 126 -0.64 5.35 21.18
C GLU A 126 -0.03 6.54 20.42
N PRO A 127 -0.03 7.76 21.01
CA PRO A 127 0.70 8.88 20.46
C PRO A 127 2.22 8.58 20.47
N ASN A 128 2.90 8.89 19.39
CA ASN A 128 4.35 8.80 19.34
C ASN A 128 5.00 9.88 20.26
N ARG A 129 6.29 9.69 20.59
CA ARG A 129 6.99 10.49 21.62
C ARG A 129 7.35 11.91 21.16
N LEU A 130 7.72 12.08 19.88
CA LEU A 130 8.21 13.33 19.32
C LEU A 130 7.09 14.22 18.74
N PRO A 131 7.34 15.53 18.55
CA PRO A 131 6.39 16.42 17.86
C PRO A 131 6.06 15.96 16.44
N ARG A 132 7.07 15.41 15.72
CA ARG A 132 6.88 14.95 14.34
C ARG A 132 5.82 13.85 14.26
N ALA A 133 5.05 13.88 13.20
CA ALA A 133 4.11 12.81 12.81
C ALA A 133 4.66 12.04 11.59
N TYR A 134 3.89 11.10 11.05
CA TYR A 134 4.16 10.56 9.73
C TYR A 134 3.64 11.54 8.65
N PHE A 135 4.18 11.47 7.45
CA PHE A 135 3.74 12.28 6.31
C PHE A 135 3.93 11.54 4.98
N ALA A 136 3.28 12.03 3.92
CA ALA A 136 3.15 11.30 2.66
C ALA A 136 4.47 11.03 1.92
N GLY A 137 5.52 11.81 2.18
CA GLY A 137 6.81 11.68 1.49
C GLY A 137 7.95 11.19 2.38
N ASP A 138 7.66 10.49 3.47
CA ASP A 138 8.67 10.07 4.46
C ASP A 138 9.52 8.88 3.99
N SER A 139 10.29 9.10 2.93
CA SER A 139 11.19 8.08 2.36
C SER A 139 12.27 7.64 3.34
N ALA A 140 12.70 8.51 4.26
CA ALA A 140 13.72 8.18 5.25
C ALA A 140 13.21 7.13 6.25
N GLU A 141 11.95 7.23 6.68
CA GLU A 141 11.34 6.22 7.56
C GLU A 141 11.10 4.90 6.81
N ILE A 142 10.66 4.95 5.55
CA ILE A 142 10.55 3.76 4.68
C ILE A 142 11.92 3.07 4.52
N ASP A 143 12.99 3.83 4.24
CA ASP A 143 14.36 3.30 4.09
C ASP A 143 14.82 2.58 5.35
N TRP A 144 14.66 3.22 6.51
CA TRP A 144 15.07 2.65 7.79
C TRP A 144 14.33 1.34 8.10
N ILE A 145 13.00 1.30 7.86
CA ILE A 145 12.17 0.10 8.09
C ILE A 145 12.62 -1.05 7.18
N LEU A 146 12.73 -0.78 5.87
CA LEU A 146 13.08 -1.80 4.90
C LEU A 146 14.48 -2.35 5.09
N ARG A 147 15.47 -1.48 5.37
CA ARG A 147 16.85 -1.93 5.67
C ARG A 147 16.92 -2.72 6.96
N ARG A 148 16.16 -2.36 8.00
CA ARG A 148 16.08 -3.14 9.23
C ARG A 148 15.56 -4.55 8.94
N LEU A 149 14.50 -4.68 8.14
CA LEU A 149 13.96 -5.98 7.72
C LEU A 149 14.96 -6.77 6.88
N ARG A 150 15.65 -6.13 5.93
CA ARG A 150 16.68 -6.82 5.11
C ARG A 150 17.84 -7.34 5.97
N VAL A 151 18.27 -6.59 6.98
CA VAL A 151 19.32 -7.05 7.93
C VAL A 151 18.82 -8.25 8.76
N GLN A 152 17.56 -8.24 9.18
CA GLN A 152 16.96 -9.33 9.95
C GLN A 152 16.69 -10.58 9.09
N TYR A 153 16.41 -10.39 7.79
CA TYR A 153 16.08 -11.43 6.83
C TYR A 153 16.95 -11.33 5.56
N PRO A 154 18.29 -11.60 5.67
CA PRO A 154 19.25 -11.26 4.61
C PRO A 154 19.05 -12.04 3.31
N THR A 155 18.52 -13.27 3.38
CA THR A 155 18.34 -14.17 2.23
C THR A 155 16.88 -14.45 1.87
N THR A 156 15.94 -13.95 2.67
CA THR A 156 14.51 -14.14 2.42
C THR A 156 14.04 -13.18 1.32
N PRO A 157 13.29 -13.63 0.31
CA PRO A 157 12.63 -12.73 -0.61
C PRO A 157 11.78 -11.72 0.18
N LEU A 158 12.06 -10.42 -0.02
CA LEU A 158 11.44 -9.32 0.71
C LEU A 158 10.69 -8.42 -0.26
N PHE A 159 9.38 -8.38 -0.11
CA PHE A 159 8.48 -7.59 -0.92
C PHE A 159 7.85 -6.47 -0.09
N ALA A 160 7.52 -5.36 -0.75
CA ALA A 160 6.85 -4.24 -0.10
C ALA A 160 5.55 -3.89 -0.83
N THR A 161 4.50 -3.62 -0.05
CA THR A 161 3.25 -3.09 -0.60
C THR A 161 2.78 -1.88 0.20
N GLY A 162 2.16 -0.94 -0.48
CA GLY A 162 1.62 0.26 0.13
C GLY A 162 0.26 0.64 -0.45
N VAL A 163 -0.52 1.33 0.36
CA VAL A 163 -1.85 1.83 -0.01
C VAL A 163 -1.91 3.33 0.18
N SER A 164 -2.46 4.06 -0.82
CA SER A 164 -2.76 5.49 -0.72
C SER A 164 -1.51 6.32 -0.32
N LEU A 165 -1.50 6.97 0.84
CA LEU A 165 -0.35 7.69 1.39
C LEU A 165 0.88 6.79 1.54
N GLY A 166 0.72 5.58 2.09
CA GLY A 166 1.82 4.62 2.24
C GLY A 166 2.38 4.16 0.90
N ALA A 167 1.52 4.04 -0.12
CA ALA A 167 1.93 3.77 -1.50
C ALA A 167 2.77 4.92 -2.07
N ASN A 168 2.35 6.17 -1.84
CA ASN A 168 3.11 7.33 -2.27
C ASN A 168 4.51 7.38 -1.63
N ALA A 169 4.59 7.18 -0.30
CA ALA A 169 5.89 7.17 0.40
C ALA A 169 6.81 6.05 -0.12
N LEU A 170 6.25 4.85 -0.36
CA LEU A 170 6.99 3.71 -0.88
C LEU A 170 7.47 3.95 -2.33
N LEU A 171 6.63 4.47 -3.23
CA LEU A 171 7.02 4.82 -4.60
C LEU A 171 8.12 5.89 -4.63
N LYS A 172 7.98 6.92 -3.79
CA LYS A 172 8.98 7.97 -3.69
C LYS A 172 10.33 7.39 -3.26
N TRP A 173 10.35 6.59 -2.17
CA TRP A 173 11.55 5.88 -1.74
C TRP A 173 12.15 5.01 -2.86
N THR A 174 11.32 4.23 -3.54
CA THR A 174 11.77 3.32 -4.60
C THR A 174 12.44 4.07 -5.75
N GLY A 175 11.87 5.21 -6.16
CA GLY A 175 12.45 6.04 -7.21
C GLY A 175 13.71 6.78 -6.75
N GLU A 176 13.73 7.31 -5.52
CA GLU A 176 14.93 7.95 -4.94
C GLU A 176 16.11 6.97 -4.80
N GLN A 177 15.84 5.70 -4.47
CA GLN A 177 16.89 4.68 -4.40
C GLN A 177 17.31 4.16 -5.78
N GLY A 178 16.45 4.24 -6.77
CA GLY A 178 16.74 3.74 -8.11
C GLY A 178 17.24 2.29 -8.09
N ALA A 179 18.40 2.03 -8.69
CA ALA A 179 19.00 0.70 -8.71
C ALA A 179 19.42 0.16 -7.33
N GLN A 180 19.63 1.03 -6.34
CA GLN A 180 20.02 0.61 -4.99
C GLN A 180 18.86 -0.06 -4.23
N ALA A 181 17.61 0.20 -4.62
CA ALA A 181 16.46 -0.46 -4.04
C ALA A 181 16.55 -2.00 -4.10
N ALA A 182 17.16 -2.56 -5.15
CA ALA A 182 17.37 -4.01 -5.32
C ALA A 182 18.27 -4.65 -4.24
N GLN A 183 19.06 -3.85 -3.53
CA GLN A 183 19.85 -4.36 -2.38
C GLN A 183 19.00 -4.51 -1.12
N VAL A 184 17.79 -3.96 -1.12
CA VAL A 184 16.92 -3.89 0.05
C VAL A 184 15.67 -4.74 -0.14
N ILE A 185 14.96 -4.58 -1.27
CA ILE A 185 13.71 -5.33 -1.57
C ILE A 185 13.72 -5.85 -3.00
N ASP A 186 12.94 -6.90 -3.25
CA ASP A 186 12.95 -7.62 -4.52
C ASP A 186 11.87 -7.10 -5.49
N ALA A 187 10.68 -6.72 -4.98
CA ALA A 187 9.61 -6.11 -5.78
C ALA A 187 8.66 -5.26 -4.92
N VAL A 188 7.89 -4.39 -5.60
CA VAL A 188 6.93 -3.47 -4.99
C VAL A 188 5.57 -3.59 -5.66
N VAL A 189 4.51 -3.56 -4.85
CA VAL A 189 3.14 -3.32 -5.35
C VAL A 189 2.54 -2.14 -4.62
N THR A 190 1.95 -1.20 -5.36
CA THR A 190 1.25 -0.05 -4.78
C THR A 190 -0.18 0.04 -5.27
N VAL A 191 -1.07 0.43 -4.37
CA VAL A 191 -2.52 0.46 -4.63
C VAL A 191 -3.08 1.83 -4.29
N SER A 192 -3.84 2.40 -5.23
CA SER A 192 -4.52 3.69 -5.07
C SER A 192 -3.56 4.78 -4.54
N ALA A 193 -2.35 4.84 -5.10
CA ALA A 193 -1.29 5.72 -4.64
C ALA A 193 -1.64 7.19 -4.88
N ALA A 194 -1.51 8.03 -3.84
CA ALA A 194 -1.66 9.48 -3.96
C ALA A 194 -0.38 10.12 -4.54
N MET A 195 0.01 9.69 -5.76
CA MET A 195 1.29 10.05 -6.40
C MET A 195 1.46 11.53 -6.70
N ASP A 196 0.36 12.22 -6.91
CA ASP A 196 0.25 13.67 -7.09
C ASP A 196 -0.58 14.21 -5.92
N LEU A 197 0.10 14.63 -4.85
CA LEU A 197 -0.55 15.12 -3.64
C LEU A 197 -1.33 16.42 -3.89
N GLN A 198 -0.91 17.23 -4.86
CA GLN A 198 -1.61 18.45 -5.18
C GLN A 198 -2.96 18.15 -5.86
N ALA A 199 -2.97 17.22 -6.82
CA ALA A 199 -4.20 16.75 -7.44
C ALA A 199 -5.12 16.05 -6.44
N THR A 200 -4.55 15.16 -5.58
CA THR A 200 -5.29 14.43 -4.55
C THR A 200 -5.91 15.38 -3.51
N GLY A 201 -5.13 16.28 -2.95
CA GLY A 201 -5.59 17.22 -1.93
C GLY A 201 -6.65 18.18 -2.48
N ASN A 202 -6.43 18.75 -3.68
CA ASN A 202 -7.42 19.60 -4.33
C ASN A 202 -8.72 18.85 -4.63
N THR A 203 -8.63 17.57 -5.03
CA THR A 203 -9.83 16.74 -5.28
C THR A 203 -10.59 16.47 -3.99
N LEU A 204 -9.92 16.09 -2.91
CA LEU A 204 -10.55 15.86 -1.61
C LEU A 204 -11.19 17.15 -1.06
N ASP A 205 -10.52 18.29 -1.22
CA ASP A 205 -11.00 19.60 -0.74
C ASP A 205 -12.00 20.27 -1.70
N SER A 206 -12.39 19.62 -2.81
CA SER A 206 -13.30 20.21 -3.81
C SER A 206 -14.76 20.37 -3.34
N GLY A 207 -15.09 19.84 -2.17
CA GLY A 207 -16.45 19.88 -1.64
C GLY A 207 -17.38 18.80 -2.23
N GLY A 208 -18.69 19.00 -2.13
CA GLY A 208 -19.66 18.01 -2.57
C GLY A 208 -19.53 16.68 -1.81
N PHE A 209 -19.51 15.56 -2.53
CA PHE A 209 -19.36 14.25 -1.89
C PHE A 209 -17.97 14.04 -1.27
N ASN A 210 -16.93 14.69 -1.81
CA ASN A 210 -15.57 14.58 -1.28
C ASN A 210 -15.43 15.22 0.10
N GLN A 211 -16.28 16.18 0.47
CA GLN A 211 -16.30 16.75 1.82
C GLN A 211 -16.51 15.67 2.90
N PHE A 212 -17.27 14.63 2.61
CA PHE A 212 -17.44 13.48 3.54
C PHE A 212 -16.09 12.83 3.89
N TYR A 213 -15.22 12.64 2.90
CA TYR A 213 -13.89 12.06 3.14
C TYR A 213 -12.96 13.04 3.87
N THR A 214 -12.97 14.31 3.46
CA THR A 214 -12.19 15.36 4.10
C THR A 214 -12.56 15.51 5.57
N ASP A 215 -13.86 15.56 5.90
CA ASP A 215 -14.35 15.62 7.28
C ASP A 215 -13.93 14.38 8.08
N HIS A 216 -14.02 13.20 7.48
CA HIS A 216 -13.60 11.96 8.13
C HIS A 216 -12.11 11.98 8.49
N PHE A 217 -11.22 12.37 7.55
CA PHE A 217 -9.79 12.48 7.81
C PHE A 217 -9.48 13.58 8.83
N LEU A 218 -10.05 14.76 8.66
CA LEU A 218 -9.83 15.88 9.57
C LEU A 218 -10.27 15.59 11.00
N SER A 219 -11.33 14.79 11.19
CA SER A 219 -11.79 14.38 12.52
C SER A 219 -10.68 13.66 13.32
N SER A 220 -9.97 12.71 12.71
CA SER A 220 -8.87 11.99 13.38
C SER A 220 -7.56 12.80 13.40
N LEU A 221 -7.23 13.49 12.32
CA LEU A 221 -6.03 14.31 12.23
C LEU A 221 -6.02 15.44 13.26
N LYS A 222 -7.12 16.19 13.39
CA LYS A 222 -7.28 17.26 14.39
C LYS A 222 -7.21 16.72 15.82
N LYS A 223 -7.80 15.53 16.08
CA LYS A 223 -7.69 14.88 17.38
C LYS A 223 -6.24 14.55 17.73
N LYS A 224 -5.48 13.96 16.82
CA LYS A 224 -4.05 13.65 17.02
C LYS A 224 -3.21 14.94 17.19
N ALA A 225 -3.47 15.95 16.37
CA ALA A 225 -2.81 17.24 16.49
C ALA A 225 -3.10 17.91 17.83
N ALA A 226 -4.34 17.87 18.34
CA ALA A 226 -4.67 18.37 19.67
C ALA A 226 -3.93 17.63 20.79
N GLN A 227 -3.79 16.29 20.70
CA GLN A 227 -2.98 15.50 21.63
C GLN A 227 -1.50 15.91 21.58
N LYS A 228 -0.97 16.21 20.37
CA LYS A 228 0.40 16.76 20.24
C LYS A 228 0.57 18.13 20.89
N LEU A 229 -0.44 19.00 20.81
CA LEU A 229 -0.44 20.28 21.51
C LEU A 229 -0.43 20.13 23.04
N GLU A 230 -1.06 19.10 23.58
CA GLU A 230 -1.02 18.80 25.01
C GLU A 230 0.38 18.33 25.45
N GLN A 231 1.03 17.50 24.60
CA GLN A 231 2.41 17.05 24.85
C GLN A 231 3.44 18.17 24.66
N PHE A 232 3.23 19.04 23.68
CA PHE A 232 4.15 20.11 23.26
C PHE A 232 3.41 21.44 23.13
N PRO A 233 3.16 22.16 24.25
CA PRO A 233 2.47 23.43 24.20
C PRO A 233 3.16 24.46 23.30
N GLY A 234 2.38 25.14 22.48
CA GLY A 234 2.89 26.18 21.57
C GLY A 234 3.36 25.66 20.20
N LEU A 235 3.19 24.37 19.89
CA LEU A 235 3.60 23.79 18.63
C LEU A 235 2.88 24.43 17.41
N PHE A 236 1.60 24.75 17.58
CA PHE A 236 0.76 25.51 16.64
C PHE A 236 -0.44 26.13 17.36
N ASN A 237 -1.20 26.97 16.68
CA ASN A 237 -2.33 27.68 17.28
C ASN A 237 -3.55 26.73 17.42
N ARG A 238 -4.08 26.57 18.64
CA ARG A 238 -5.23 25.70 18.94
C ARG A 238 -6.51 26.16 18.26
N GLU A 239 -6.81 27.46 18.31
CA GLU A 239 -8.02 28.00 17.69
C GLU A 239 -7.99 27.86 16.16
N ALA A 240 -6.82 28.06 15.55
CA ALA A 240 -6.63 27.80 14.12
C ALA A 240 -6.87 26.32 13.80
N LEU A 241 -6.35 25.38 14.61
CA LEU A 241 -6.57 23.94 14.44
C LEU A 241 -8.06 23.56 14.48
N GLU A 242 -8.82 24.13 15.41
CA GLU A 242 -10.25 23.86 15.55
C GLU A 242 -11.05 24.34 14.33
N ASN A 243 -10.65 25.44 13.72
CA ASN A 243 -11.33 26.06 12.60
C ASN A 243 -10.99 25.48 11.22
N ILE A 244 -10.02 24.58 11.09
CA ILE A 244 -9.62 23.92 9.84
C ILE A 244 -10.82 23.20 9.20
N LYS A 245 -10.97 23.37 7.90
CA LYS A 245 -12.05 22.79 7.06
C LYS A 245 -11.54 21.94 5.90
N THR A 246 -10.26 22.07 5.55
CA THR A 246 -9.63 21.43 4.39
C THR A 246 -8.33 20.74 4.78
N LEU A 247 -7.92 19.74 3.99
CA LEU A 247 -6.60 19.11 4.17
C LEU A 247 -5.46 20.09 3.91
N ARG A 248 -5.66 21.01 2.98
CA ARG A 248 -4.71 22.09 2.70
C ARG A 248 -4.45 22.95 3.93
N GLU A 249 -5.49 23.40 4.63
CA GLU A 249 -5.36 24.18 5.86
C GLU A 249 -4.68 23.38 6.97
N PHE A 250 -4.97 22.06 7.06
CA PHE A 250 -4.31 21.19 8.03
C PHE A 250 -2.82 21.06 7.74
N ASP A 251 -2.47 20.83 6.49
CA ASP A 251 -1.09 20.68 6.10
C ASP A 251 -0.29 21.98 6.24
N ASP A 252 -0.92 23.15 5.99
CA ASP A 252 -0.29 24.45 6.23
C ASP A 252 -0.01 24.71 7.71
N LEU A 253 -0.94 24.37 8.59
CA LEU A 253 -0.82 24.65 10.02
C LEU A 253 0.04 23.61 10.74
N VAL A 254 -0.06 22.33 10.35
CA VAL A 254 0.48 21.19 11.10
C VAL A 254 1.58 20.48 10.35
N THR A 255 1.26 19.84 9.21
CA THR A 255 2.19 18.91 8.55
C THR A 255 3.43 19.63 8.02
N ALA A 256 3.25 20.71 7.29
CA ALA A 256 4.37 21.41 6.66
C ALA A 256 5.36 21.97 7.70
N PRO A 257 4.94 22.72 8.74
CA PRO A 257 5.86 23.23 9.77
C PRO A 257 6.57 22.13 10.55
N LEU A 258 5.87 21.04 10.91
CA LEU A 258 6.45 19.93 11.68
C LEU A 258 7.56 19.18 10.93
N HIS A 259 7.57 19.24 9.61
CA HIS A 259 8.52 18.50 8.77
C HIS A 259 9.44 19.41 7.94
N GLY A 260 9.48 20.73 8.25
CA GLY A 260 10.42 21.66 7.63
C GLY A 260 10.08 22.05 6.20
N PHE A 261 8.81 21.97 5.82
CA PHE A 261 8.29 22.52 4.56
C PHE A 261 7.83 23.97 4.79
N LYS A 262 7.88 24.78 3.74
CA LYS A 262 7.48 26.19 3.82
C LYS A 262 5.97 26.37 3.99
N ASN A 263 5.20 25.55 3.31
CA ASN A 263 3.73 25.55 3.27
C ASN A 263 3.25 24.24 2.60
N THR A 264 1.95 24.10 2.46
CA THR A 264 1.32 22.95 1.80
C THR A 264 1.81 22.73 0.37
N ASP A 265 1.98 23.80 -0.43
CA ASP A 265 2.43 23.66 -1.82
C ASP A 265 3.85 23.09 -1.90
N ASP A 266 4.77 23.55 -1.04
CA ASP A 266 6.13 23.01 -0.92
C ASP A 266 6.08 21.54 -0.46
N TYR A 267 5.23 21.23 0.54
CA TYR A 267 5.04 19.87 1.02
C TYR A 267 4.50 18.95 -0.07
N TRP A 268 3.36 19.28 -0.67
CA TRP A 268 2.73 18.43 -1.67
C TRP A 268 3.61 18.23 -2.91
N THR A 269 4.32 19.27 -3.34
CA THR A 269 5.26 19.17 -4.47
C THR A 269 6.42 18.23 -4.15
N ARG A 270 7.09 18.40 -3.01
CA ARG A 270 8.29 17.62 -2.66
C ARG A 270 7.99 16.22 -2.15
N ALA A 271 6.80 15.99 -1.61
CA ALA A 271 6.37 14.71 -1.08
C ALA A 271 5.66 13.82 -2.11
N SER A 272 5.26 14.35 -3.27
CA SER A 272 4.68 13.57 -4.37
C SER A 272 5.67 12.60 -4.99
N SER A 273 5.24 11.37 -5.25
CA SER A 273 6.07 10.33 -5.85
C SER A 273 6.08 10.34 -7.37
N LYS A 274 5.11 10.99 -8.03
CA LYS A 274 4.97 10.98 -9.50
C LYS A 274 6.26 11.35 -10.24
N PRO A 275 7.04 12.38 -9.85
CA PRO A 275 8.29 12.74 -10.53
C PRO A 275 9.39 11.66 -10.43
N TYR A 276 9.32 10.78 -9.46
CA TYR A 276 10.32 9.75 -9.21
C TYR A 276 10.02 8.40 -9.89
N LEU A 277 8.85 8.24 -10.50
CA LEU A 277 8.45 6.98 -11.14
C LEU A 277 9.37 6.58 -12.30
N ILE A 278 9.93 7.56 -13.00
CA ILE A 278 10.88 7.35 -14.10
C ILE A 278 12.21 6.77 -13.62
N ASP A 279 12.56 6.93 -12.35
CA ASP A 279 13.81 6.49 -11.75
C ASP A 279 13.74 5.13 -11.06
N ILE A 280 12.56 4.52 -10.96
CA ILE A 280 12.38 3.18 -10.41
C ILE A 280 13.13 2.14 -11.25
N ARG A 281 13.90 1.24 -10.61
CA ARG A 281 14.73 0.22 -11.27
C ARG A 281 14.48 -1.20 -10.77
N ILE A 282 13.49 -1.41 -9.92
CA ILE A 282 13.06 -2.73 -9.45
C ILE A 282 11.64 -3.01 -9.93
N PRO A 283 11.24 -4.29 -10.07
CA PRO A 283 9.89 -4.65 -10.46
C PRO A 283 8.85 -3.96 -9.58
N THR A 284 7.98 -3.17 -10.20
CA THR A 284 6.98 -2.39 -9.50
C THR A 284 5.64 -2.47 -10.23
N LEU A 285 4.58 -2.89 -9.53
CA LEU A 285 3.21 -2.85 -10.02
C LEU A 285 2.46 -1.70 -9.36
N LEU A 286 1.84 -0.84 -10.18
CA LEU A 286 1.07 0.31 -9.74
C LEU A 286 -0.39 0.11 -10.13
N ILE A 287 -1.26 -0.16 -9.14
CA ILE A 287 -2.70 -0.41 -9.31
C ILE A 287 -3.48 0.81 -8.85
N ASN A 288 -4.17 1.49 -9.76
CA ASN A 288 -5.10 2.58 -9.43
C ASN A 288 -6.36 2.47 -10.29
N ALA A 289 -7.53 2.52 -9.67
CA ALA A 289 -8.77 2.59 -10.44
C ALA A 289 -8.93 3.97 -11.08
N ARG A 290 -9.39 4.03 -12.36
CA ARG A 290 -9.65 5.31 -13.04
C ARG A 290 -10.78 6.10 -12.40
N ASN A 291 -11.72 5.42 -11.77
CA ASN A 291 -12.83 6.03 -11.04
C ASN A 291 -12.54 6.27 -9.54
N ASP A 292 -11.26 6.34 -9.16
CA ASP A 292 -10.87 6.66 -7.78
C ASP A 292 -11.35 8.07 -7.40
N PRO A 293 -12.17 8.25 -6.35
CA PRO A 293 -12.68 9.56 -5.98
C PRO A 293 -11.65 10.49 -5.34
N PHE A 294 -10.45 10.00 -5.03
CA PHE A 294 -9.38 10.79 -4.39
C PHE A 294 -8.33 11.27 -5.38
N LEU A 295 -7.98 10.45 -6.36
CA LEU A 295 -7.02 10.82 -7.40
C LEU A 295 -7.75 10.86 -8.76
N PRO A 296 -7.86 12.01 -9.41
CA PRO A 296 -8.51 12.09 -10.72
C PRO A 296 -7.70 11.33 -11.77
N ASP A 297 -8.39 10.73 -12.75
CA ASP A 297 -7.77 9.96 -13.84
C ASP A 297 -6.69 10.77 -14.58
N SER A 298 -6.89 12.08 -14.74
CA SER A 298 -5.90 12.98 -15.36
C SER A 298 -4.58 13.11 -14.60
N ALA A 299 -4.52 12.72 -13.33
CA ALA A 299 -3.32 12.74 -12.51
C ALA A 299 -2.57 11.40 -12.53
N LEU A 300 -3.17 10.33 -13.08
CA LEU A 300 -2.51 9.05 -13.26
C LEU A 300 -1.31 9.19 -14.22
N PRO A 301 -0.20 8.50 -13.96
CA PRO A 301 0.95 8.55 -14.84
C PRO A 301 0.66 7.82 -16.16
N VAL A 302 1.27 8.31 -17.23
CA VAL A 302 1.31 7.64 -18.52
C VAL A 302 2.64 6.88 -18.71
N ALA A 303 2.70 5.99 -19.70
CA ALA A 303 3.87 5.16 -19.94
C ALA A 303 5.20 5.95 -20.11
N ALA A 304 5.13 7.20 -20.61
CA ALA A 304 6.31 8.06 -20.75
C ALA A 304 6.81 8.66 -19.42
N GLU A 305 6.01 8.61 -18.36
CA GLU A 305 6.34 9.16 -17.04
C GLU A 305 6.91 8.09 -16.08
N VAL A 306 6.99 6.85 -16.52
CA VAL A 306 7.48 5.72 -15.70
C VAL A 306 8.64 5.00 -16.38
N SER A 307 9.44 4.31 -15.59
CA SER A 307 10.52 3.45 -16.11
C SER A 307 9.98 2.14 -16.68
N ALA A 308 10.80 1.40 -17.40
CA ALA A 308 10.48 0.06 -17.90
C ALA A 308 10.27 -0.98 -16.78
N SER A 309 10.67 -0.69 -15.54
CA SER A 309 10.47 -1.56 -14.38
C SER A 309 9.09 -1.40 -13.75
N VAL A 310 8.31 -0.40 -14.19
CA VAL A 310 6.96 -0.11 -13.64
C VAL A 310 5.90 -0.63 -14.58
N THR A 311 5.04 -1.48 -14.06
CA THR A 311 3.81 -1.93 -14.74
C THR A 311 2.64 -1.09 -14.23
N LEU A 312 1.93 -0.43 -15.16
CA LEU A 312 0.73 0.33 -14.85
C LEU A 312 -0.52 -0.53 -15.05
N GLU A 313 -1.33 -0.66 -14.03
CA GLU A 313 -2.60 -1.39 -14.06
C GLU A 313 -3.72 -0.49 -13.56
N PHE A 314 -4.47 0.10 -14.50
CA PHE A 314 -5.51 1.08 -14.23
C PHE A 314 -6.89 0.57 -14.69
N PRO A 315 -7.54 -0.31 -13.90
CA PRO A 315 -8.89 -0.74 -14.22
C PRO A 315 -9.86 0.45 -14.19
N GLU A 316 -10.88 0.40 -15.04
CA GLU A 316 -11.90 1.47 -15.17
C GLU A 316 -12.66 1.72 -13.87
N THR A 317 -12.79 0.70 -13.04
CA THR A 317 -13.53 0.75 -11.78
C THR A 317 -12.71 0.14 -10.65
N GLY A 318 -13.06 0.41 -9.40
CA GLY A 318 -12.35 -0.07 -8.20
C GLY A 318 -12.50 0.87 -7.01
N GLY A 319 -12.77 2.14 -7.28
CA GLY A 319 -12.78 3.17 -6.25
C GLY A 319 -11.42 3.35 -5.59
N HIS A 320 -11.39 4.01 -4.45
CA HIS A 320 -10.18 4.12 -3.64
C HIS A 320 -10.05 2.88 -2.75
N VAL A 321 -9.16 1.94 -3.13
CA VAL A 321 -8.92 0.67 -2.41
C VAL A 321 -10.17 -0.21 -2.29
N GLY A 322 -11.19 0.00 -3.12
CA GLY A 322 -12.44 -0.76 -3.05
C GLY A 322 -12.26 -2.19 -3.52
N PHE A 323 -11.98 -2.37 -4.80
CA PHE A 323 -11.69 -3.64 -5.48
C PHE A 323 -12.50 -4.85 -4.99
N VAL A 324 -13.78 -4.61 -4.66
CA VAL A 324 -14.71 -5.65 -4.22
C VAL A 324 -15.00 -6.59 -5.37
N SER A 325 -15.02 -7.89 -5.13
CA SER A 325 -15.29 -8.93 -6.13
C SER A 325 -16.42 -9.86 -5.71
N GLY A 326 -17.01 -10.57 -6.70
CA GLY A 326 -18.01 -11.60 -6.46
C GLY A 326 -19.45 -11.11 -6.32
N SER A 327 -20.37 -12.07 -6.06
CA SER A 327 -21.77 -11.78 -5.82
C SER A 327 -21.99 -11.09 -4.47
N PHE A 328 -23.13 -10.42 -4.31
CA PHE A 328 -23.50 -9.76 -3.05
C PHE A 328 -23.38 -10.73 -1.86
N PRO A 329 -22.81 -10.30 -0.71
CA PRO A 329 -22.34 -8.96 -0.36
C PRO A 329 -20.92 -8.62 -0.85
N GLY A 330 -20.26 -9.45 -1.65
CA GLY A 330 -18.90 -9.26 -2.14
C GLY A 330 -17.81 -9.69 -1.16
N LYS A 331 -16.57 -9.65 -1.65
CA LYS A 331 -15.37 -10.05 -0.91
C LYS A 331 -14.17 -9.20 -1.28
N HIS A 332 -13.18 -9.14 -0.40
CA HIS A 332 -11.87 -8.54 -0.64
C HIS A 332 -10.86 -9.61 -1.08
N GLU A 333 -11.08 -10.27 -2.22
CA GLU A 333 -10.24 -11.37 -2.71
C GLU A 333 -9.35 -10.96 -3.88
N TRP A 334 -9.88 -10.22 -4.85
CA TRP A 334 -9.14 -9.89 -6.08
C TRP A 334 -7.83 -9.14 -5.80
N LEU A 335 -7.87 -8.09 -4.97
CA LEU A 335 -6.70 -7.25 -4.71
C LEU A 335 -5.55 -8.01 -4.04
N PRO A 336 -5.74 -8.74 -2.93
CA PRO A 336 -4.66 -9.52 -2.32
C PRO A 336 -4.14 -10.62 -3.26
N GLU A 337 -4.99 -11.27 -4.05
CA GLU A 337 -4.57 -12.27 -5.03
C GLU A 337 -3.71 -11.66 -6.13
N ARG A 338 -4.08 -10.48 -6.64
CA ARG A 338 -3.32 -9.76 -7.67
C ARG A 338 -1.95 -9.29 -7.16
N ILE A 339 -1.89 -8.83 -5.91
CA ILE A 339 -0.62 -8.46 -5.25
C ILE A 339 0.30 -9.68 -5.15
N LEU A 340 -0.23 -10.80 -4.65
CA LEU A 340 0.55 -12.01 -4.46
C LEU A 340 1.03 -12.60 -5.79
N GLU A 341 0.16 -12.66 -6.80
CA GLU A 341 0.51 -13.12 -8.15
C GLU A 341 1.67 -12.32 -8.76
N PHE A 342 1.71 -11.01 -8.52
CA PHE A 342 2.85 -10.21 -8.98
C PHE A 342 4.14 -10.60 -8.25
N PHE A 343 4.09 -10.76 -6.92
CA PHE A 343 5.27 -11.12 -6.15
C PHE A 343 5.79 -12.54 -6.46
N GLU A 344 4.90 -13.50 -6.73
CA GLU A 344 5.26 -14.88 -7.09
C GLU A 344 6.12 -14.96 -8.37
N GLN A 345 6.14 -13.95 -9.22
CA GLN A 345 6.99 -13.87 -10.42
C GLN A 345 8.46 -13.59 -10.10
N TYR A 346 8.76 -13.18 -8.86
CA TYR A 346 10.10 -12.75 -8.42
C TYR A 346 10.65 -13.60 -7.27
N LEU A 347 10.18 -14.86 -7.17
CA LEU A 347 10.67 -15.87 -6.22
C LEU A 347 11.88 -16.63 -6.72
#